data_960667ad123387ee1150dae7241da4d3
#
_entry.id   960667ad123387ee1150dae7241da4d3
#
_cell.length_a   1.000
_cell.length_b   1.000
_cell.length_c   1.000
_cell.angle_alpha   90.00
_cell.angle_beta   90.00
_cell.angle_gamma   90.00
#
_symmetry.space_group_name_H-M   'P 1'
#
loop_
_entity.id
_entity.type
_entity.pdbx_description
1 polymer ?
#
loop_
_entity_poly.entity_id
_entity_poly.type
_entity_poly.pdbx_seq_one_letter_code
_entity_poly.pdbx_strand_id
1 'polypeptide(L)'
;CSSDLFAQEFDVPCIGLPGTIDNDLYGTDTTIGYDTALNTILDAVDKIRDTATSHERLFFVEVMGRDAGFLALNGAIASGAEAAIIPEFSTEVDQLEEFIKNGFRKSKNSSIVLVAESELTGGAMHYAERVKNEYPQYDVRVTILGHLQRGGSPTAHDRILASRLGAAAIDAIMEDQRNVMIGIEHDEIVYVPFSKAIKNDKPVKRDLVNVLKELSI
;
A
#
# COMPACT_ATOMS: atom_id res chain seq x y z
N CYS A 1 5.03 -9.26 17.04
CA CYS A 1 4.19 -10.28 16.36
C CYS A 1 3.82 -11.38 17.36
N SER A 2 2.55 -11.84 17.34
CA SER A 2 2.08 -12.88 18.29
C SER A 2 2.89 -14.17 18.21
N SER A 3 3.34 -14.55 17.00
CA SER A 3 4.13 -15.76 16.78
C SER A 3 5.53 -15.69 17.40
N ASP A 4 6.17 -14.52 17.38
CA ASP A 4 7.49 -14.30 18.01
C ASP A 4 7.38 -14.40 19.54
N LEU A 5 6.38 -13.75 20.13
CA LEU A 5 6.12 -13.85 21.56
C LEU A 5 5.80 -15.27 21.97
N PHE A 6 4.98 -15.99 21.20
CA PHE A 6 4.62 -17.39 21.47
C PHE A 6 5.84 -18.29 21.40
N ALA A 7 6.71 -18.12 20.40
CA ALA A 7 7.94 -18.87 20.26
C ALA A 7 8.89 -18.67 21.46
N GLN A 8 9.00 -17.41 21.93
CA GLN A 8 9.86 -17.08 23.08
C GLN A 8 9.30 -17.59 24.40
N GLU A 9 7.99 -17.47 24.62
CA GLU A 9 7.35 -17.83 25.90
C GLU A 9 7.24 -19.33 26.11
N PHE A 10 6.99 -20.09 25.06
CA PHE A 10 6.72 -21.53 25.15
C PHE A 10 7.83 -22.41 24.59
N ASP A 11 8.94 -21.85 24.11
CA ASP A 11 10.04 -22.54 23.43
C ASP A 11 9.57 -23.46 22.29
N VAL A 12 8.54 -23.04 21.57
CA VAL A 12 7.98 -23.77 20.43
C VAL A 12 8.54 -23.20 19.14
N PRO A 13 9.15 -24.03 18.26
CA PRO A 13 9.63 -23.56 16.96
C PRO A 13 8.46 -23.07 16.11
N CYS A 14 8.58 -21.84 15.62
CA CYS A 14 7.56 -21.22 14.78
C CYS A 14 8.14 -20.87 13.41
N ILE A 15 7.35 -21.13 12.36
CA ILE A 15 7.60 -20.63 11.01
C ILE A 15 6.47 -19.64 10.67
N GLY A 16 6.84 -18.41 10.30
CA GLY A 16 5.90 -17.36 9.93
C GLY A 16 5.72 -17.25 8.42
N LEU A 17 4.51 -16.96 7.98
CA LEU A 17 4.21 -16.56 6.60
C LEU A 17 3.73 -15.11 6.57
N PRO A 18 4.17 -14.29 5.59
CA PRO A 18 3.87 -12.86 5.55
C PRO A 18 2.44 -12.59 5.04
N GLY A 19 1.44 -12.79 5.89
CA GLY A 19 0.01 -12.59 5.58
C GLY A 19 -0.47 -11.20 6.01
N THR A 20 -0.32 -10.20 5.15
CA THR A 20 -0.84 -8.84 5.33
C THR A 20 -1.04 -8.16 3.98
N ILE A 21 -2.03 -7.29 3.88
CA ILE A 21 -2.24 -6.46 2.68
C ILE A 21 -1.32 -5.22 2.65
N ASP A 22 -0.73 -4.83 3.78
CA ASP A 22 0.03 -3.57 3.92
C ASP A 22 1.39 -3.62 3.23
N ASN A 23 1.92 -4.83 2.99
CA ASN A 23 3.21 -5.09 2.35
C ASN A 23 4.42 -4.44 3.05
N ASP A 24 4.32 -4.23 4.35
CA ASP A 24 5.25 -3.49 5.20
C ASP A 24 6.29 -4.37 5.92
N LEU A 25 6.26 -5.70 5.72
CA LEU A 25 7.18 -6.63 6.38
C LEU A 25 8.56 -6.62 5.72
N TYR A 26 9.59 -6.39 6.55
CA TYR A 26 10.98 -6.48 6.11
C TYR A 26 11.40 -7.90 5.75
N GLY A 27 12.19 -8.06 4.69
CA GLY A 27 12.72 -9.35 4.24
C GLY A 27 11.76 -10.13 3.34
N THR A 28 10.83 -9.43 2.69
CA THR A 28 10.04 -9.99 1.59
C THR A 28 9.64 -8.89 0.60
N ASP A 29 9.73 -9.17 -0.69
CA ASP A 29 9.31 -8.22 -1.74
C ASP A 29 7.80 -8.03 -1.74
N THR A 30 7.05 -9.10 -1.48
CA THR A 30 5.58 -9.08 -1.48
C THR A 30 5.01 -9.94 -0.36
N THR A 31 3.84 -9.54 0.14
CA THR A 31 3.09 -10.25 1.18
C THR A 31 1.82 -10.86 0.61
N ILE A 32 1.33 -11.96 1.23
CA ILE A 32 0.10 -12.63 0.83
C ILE A 32 -1.10 -11.70 1.09
N GLY A 33 -1.88 -11.43 0.07
CA GLY A 33 -3.06 -10.56 0.10
C GLY A 33 -2.82 -9.16 -0.46
N TYR A 34 -1.56 -8.72 -0.59
CA TYR A 34 -1.23 -7.40 -1.12
C TYR A 34 -1.71 -7.18 -2.56
N ASP A 35 -1.42 -8.12 -3.45
CA ASP A 35 -1.84 -8.04 -4.86
C ASP A 35 -3.37 -8.03 -5.01
N THR A 36 -4.07 -8.81 -4.20
CA THR A 36 -5.53 -8.82 -4.16
C THR A 36 -6.10 -7.47 -3.70
N ALA A 37 -5.53 -6.89 -2.65
CA ALA A 37 -5.94 -5.58 -2.16
C ALA A 37 -5.68 -4.48 -3.21
N LEU A 38 -4.54 -4.55 -3.89
CA LEU A 38 -4.19 -3.62 -4.97
C LEU A 38 -5.19 -3.70 -6.13
N ASN A 39 -5.58 -4.90 -6.55
CA ASN A 39 -6.62 -5.08 -7.59
C ASN A 39 -7.99 -4.55 -7.13
N THR A 40 -8.34 -4.67 -5.85
CA THR A 40 -9.56 -4.07 -5.30
C THR A 40 -9.52 -2.54 -5.38
N ILE A 41 -8.37 -1.93 -5.11
CA ILE A 41 -8.16 -0.48 -5.26
C ILE A 41 -8.34 -0.07 -6.71
N LEU A 42 -7.71 -0.79 -7.66
CA LEU A 42 -7.82 -0.51 -9.10
C LEU A 42 -9.27 -0.54 -9.57
N ASP A 43 -10.02 -1.59 -9.23
CA ASP A 43 -11.44 -1.73 -9.59
C ASP A 43 -12.29 -0.57 -9.02
N ALA A 44 -11.99 -0.11 -7.81
CA ALA A 44 -12.68 1.02 -7.21
C ALA A 44 -12.32 2.36 -7.89
N VAL A 45 -11.04 2.59 -8.17
CA VAL A 45 -10.57 3.83 -8.83
C VAL A 45 -11.10 3.93 -10.25
N ASP A 46 -11.13 2.83 -11.00
CA ASP A 46 -11.68 2.80 -12.36
C ASP A 46 -13.17 3.18 -12.34
N LYS A 47 -13.97 2.63 -11.40
CA LYS A 47 -15.38 3.00 -11.24
C LYS A 47 -15.56 4.48 -10.86
N ILE A 48 -14.70 5.03 -10.00
CA ILE A 48 -14.72 6.46 -9.66
C ILE A 48 -14.42 7.29 -10.90
N ARG A 49 -13.42 6.90 -11.68
CA ARG A 49 -12.99 7.59 -12.92
C ARG A 49 -14.11 7.62 -13.95
N ASP A 50 -14.84 6.52 -14.14
CA ASP A 50 -15.97 6.44 -15.07
C ASP A 50 -17.10 7.41 -14.68
N THR A 51 -17.28 7.69 -13.39
CA THR A 51 -18.29 8.63 -12.91
C THR A 51 -17.83 10.08 -12.89
N ALA A 52 -16.52 10.31 -13.05
CA ALA A 52 -15.90 11.64 -12.95
C ALA A 52 -16.02 12.42 -14.28
N THR A 53 -17.23 12.61 -14.81
CA THR A 53 -17.47 13.25 -16.10
C THR A 53 -17.48 14.79 -16.06
N SER A 54 -17.41 15.42 -14.88
CA SER A 54 -17.48 16.87 -14.70
C SER A 54 -16.10 17.49 -14.54
N HIS A 55 -15.92 18.69 -15.12
CA HIS A 55 -14.69 19.49 -14.97
C HIS A 55 -14.44 19.89 -13.50
N GLU A 56 -13.16 20.01 -13.14
CA GLU A 56 -12.68 20.55 -11.85
C GLU A 56 -13.04 19.72 -10.61
N ARG A 57 -13.32 18.41 -10.76
CA ARG A 57 -13.48 17.52 -9.62
C ARG A 57 -12.16 16.96 -9.17
N LEU A 58 -11.94 17.01 -7.85
CA LEU A 58 -10.80 16.39 -7.17
C LEU A 58 -11.31 15.28 -6.25
N PHE A 59 -10.90 14.06 -6.54
CA PHE A 59 -11.23 12.90 -5.72
C PHE A 59 -10.04 12.53 -4.84
N PHE A 60 -10.25 12.51 -3.52
CA PHE A 60 -9.37 11.85 -2.58
C PHE A 60 -9.90 10.46 -2.29
N VAL A 61 -9.10 9.44 -2.60
CA VAL A 61 -9.45 8.03 -2.35
C VAL A 61 -8.53 7.50 -1.26
N GLU A 62 -9.10 7.28 -0.06
CA GLU A 62 -8.35 6.71 1.05
C GLU A 62 -8.26 5.21 0.90
N VAL A 63 -7.03 4.72 1.03
CA VAL A 63 -6.69 3.29 0.98
C VAL A 63 -6.03 2.86 2.27
N MET A 64 -6.20 1.59 2.64
CA MET A 64 -5.54 1.01 3.79
C MET A 64 -4.03 1.00 3.62
N GLY A 65 -3.31 0.51 4.60
CA GLY A 65 -1.85 0.45 4.64
C GLY A 65 -1.30 0.84 6.00
N ARG A 66 -2.16 1.27 6.92
CA ARG A 66 -1.77 1.79 8.22
C ARG A 66 -0.78 2.94 8.04
N ASP A 67 0.44 2.82 8.59
CA ASP A 67 1.49 3.83 8.42
C ASP A 67 2.48 3.48 7.28
N ALA A 68 2.01 2.70 6.29
CA ALA A 68 2.78 2.30 5.12
C ALA A 68 2.07 2.70 3.81
N GLY A 69 2.80 3.36 2.93
CA GLY A 69 2.28 3.93 1.68
C GLY A 69 2.28 2.98 0.48
N PHE A 70 2.58 1.69 0.64
CA PHE A 70 2.73 0.76 -0.50
C PHE A 70 1.45 0.63 -1.33
N LEU A 71 0.28 0.47 -0.69
CA LEU A 71 -1.00 0.38 -1.39
C LEU A 71 -1.34 1.68 -2.11
N ALA A 72 -1.15 2.83 -1.45
CA ALA A 72 -1.44 4.12 -2.05
C ALA A 72 -0.53 4.43 -3.25
N LEU A 73 0.78 4.22 -3.10
CA LEU A 73 1.75 4.51 -4.16
C LEU A 73 1.56 3.59 -5.37
N ASN A 74 1.53 2.27 -5.15
CA ASN A 74 1.39 1.32 -6.25
C ASN A 74 -0.01 1.38 -6.87
N GLY A 75 -1.05 1.62 -6.06
CA GLY A 75 -2.40 1.86 -6.53
C GLY A 75 -2.50 3.11 -7.43
N ALA A 76 -1.81 4.19 -7.07
CA ALA A 76 -1.77 5.40 -7.87
C ALA A 76 -1.07 5.18 -9.22
N ILE A 77 0.10 4.53 -9.21
CA ILE A 77 0.83 4.19 -10.43
C ILE A 77 -0.03 3.31 -11.34
N ALA A 78 -0.58 2.23 -10.81
CA ALA A 78 -1.30 1.24 -11.58
C ALA A 78 -2.65 1.75 -12.11
N SER A 79 -3.33 2.63 -11.38
CA SER A 79 -4.59 3.25 -11.82
C SER A 79 -4.39 4.51 -12.67
N GLY A 80 -3.17 5.02 -12.79
CA GLY A 80 -2.90 6.31 -13.44
C GLY A 80 -3.52 7.48 -12.69
N ALA A 81 -3.58 7.41 -11.37
CA ALA A 81 -3.95 8.54 -10.53
C ALA A 81 -2.86 9.63 -10.57
N GLU A 82 -3.25 10.87 -10.32
CA GLU A 82 -2.38 12.02 -10.47
C GLU A 82 -1.38 12.17 -9.32
N ALA A 83 -1.70 11.65 -8.14
CA ALA A 83 -0.79 11.68 -6.99
C ALA A 83 -1.09 10.56 -5.98
N ALA A 84 -0.10 10.29 -5.13
CA ALA A 84 -0.25 9.50 -3.91
C ALA A 84 0.28 10.31 -2.73
N ILE A 85 -0.48 10.36 -1.64
CA ILE A 85 -0.05 10.95 -0.37
C ILE A 85 0.25 9.80 0.58
N ILE A 86 1.51 9.69 0.98
CA ILE A 86 2.01 8.58 1.78
C ILE A 86 2.79 9.06 3.00
N PRO A 87 2.74 8.35 4.13
CA PRO A 87 3.34 8.81 5.39
C PRO A 87 4.87 8.91 5.35
N GLU A 88 5.54 8.08 4.55
CA GLU A 88 7.01 8.03 4.47
C GLU A 88 7.65 9.36 4.05
N PHE A 89 6.92 10.21 3.33
CA PHE A 89 7.42 11.51 2.86
C PHE A 89 6.66 12.70 3.47
N SER A 90 5.78 12.47 4.44
CA SER A 90 4.94 13.52 5.04
C SER A 90 5.73 14.62 5.75
N THR A 91 6.94 14.30 6.22
CA THR A 91 7.83 15.24 6.92
C THR A 91 8.79 16.00 6.00
N GLU A 92 9.00 15.50 4.77
CA GLU A 92 9.97 16.06 3.84
C GLU A 92 9.37 17.14 2.94
N VAL A 93 8.14 16.94 2.48
CA VAL A 93 7.46 17.82 1.53
C VAL A 93 5.96 17.85 1.81
N ASP A 94 5.33 19.00 1.66
CA ASP A 94 3.87 19.07 1.57
C ASP A 94 3.41 18.50 0.20
N GLN A 95 3.13 17.21 0.19
CA GLN A 95 2.79 16.46 -1.02
C GLN A 95 1.53 17.01 -1.70
N LEU A 96 0.57 17.52 -0.92
CA LEU A 96 -0.62 18.16 -1.46
C LEU A 96 -0.27 19.49 -2.16
N GLU A 97 0.55 20.33 -1.51
CA GLU A 97 0.96 21.62 -2.08
C GLU A 97 1.79 21.41 -3.34
N GLU A 98 2.70 20.43 -3.36
CA GLU A 98 3.47 20.05 -4.55
C GLU A 98 2.52 19.62 -5.69
N PHE A 99 1.53 18.79 -5.40
CA PHE A 99 0.54 18.34 -6.38
C PHE A 99 -0.27 19.52 -6.95
N ILE A 100 -0.79 20.39 -6.07
CA ILE A 100 -1.61 21.53 -6.51
C ILE A 100 -0.78 22.55 -7.29
N LYS A 101 0.46 22.84 -6.89
CA LYS A 101 1.35 23.79 -7.59
C LYS A 101 1.82 23.28 -8.95
N ASN A 102 2.08 22.00 -9.09
CA ASN A 102 2.49 21.39 -10.35
C ASN A 102 1.32 21.30 -11.37
N GLY A 103 0.14 21.58 -10.90
CA GLY A 103 -1.02 21.90 -11.71
C GLY A 103 -1.91 20.71 -12.03
N PHE A 104 -3.18 20.96 -11.83
CA PHE A 104 -4.20 20.21 -12.55
C PHE A 104 -3.93 20.36 -14.04
N ARG A 105 -3.74 19.27 -14.74
CA ARG A 105 -3.63 19.33 -16.19
C ARG A 105 -4.87 19.97 -16.75
N LYS A 106 -4.68 21.03 -17.52
CA LYS A 106 -5.73 21.76 -18.25
C LYS A 106 -6.56 20.86 -19.20
N SER A 107 -6.15 19.62 -19.40
CA SER A 107 -6.76 18.66 -20.32
C SER A 107 -7.57 17.53 -19.67
N LYS A 108 -7.51 17.35 -18.34
CA LYS A 108 -8.26 16.28 -17.63
C LYS A 108 -9.49 16.88 -16.94
N ASN A 109 -10.60 16.17 -17.08
CA ASN A 109 -11.89 16.58 -16.50
C ASN A 109 -11.99 16.29 -14.98
N SER A 110 -11.11 15.49 -14.43
CA SER A 110 -11.06 15.13 -13.01
C SER A 110 -9.67 14.67 -12.62
N SER A 111 -9.32 14.86 -11.36
CA SER A 111 -8.07 14.36 -10.77
C SER A 111 -8.36 13.42 -9.60
N ILE A 112 -7.59 12.36 -9.50
CA ILE A 112 -7.70 11.35 -8.44
C ILE A 112 -6.38 11.33 -7.67
N VAL A 113 -6.47 11.47 -6.35
CA VAL A 113 -5.34 11.40 -5.43
C VAL A 113 -5.59 10.23 -4.48
N LEU A 114 -4.68 9.25 -4.44
CA LEU A 114 -4.74 8.20 -3.44
C LEU A 114 -4.07 8.68 -2.16
N VAL A 115 -4.70 8.39 -1.02
CA VAL A 115 -4.20 8.78 0.30
C VAL A 115 -4.07 7.52 1.15
N ALA A 116 -2.88 7.25 1.67
CA ALA A 116 -2.71 6.17 2.63
C ALA A 116 -3.44 6.51 3.95
N GLU A 117 -4.17 5.53 4.49
CA GLU A 117 -4.70 5.59 5.84
C GLU A 117 -3.52 5.73 6.82
N SER A 118 -3.43 6.86 7.52
CA SER A 118 -2.40 7.08 8.52
C SER A 118 -2.83 8.15 9.51
N GLU A 119 -2.57 7.90 10.80
CA GLU A 119 -2.76 8.91 11.84
C GLU A 119 -1.80 10.09 11.67
N LEU A 120 -0.62 9.86 11.08
CA LEU A 120 0.39 10.89 10.83
C LEU A 120 -0.05 11.91 9.77
N THR A 121 -0.84 11.47 8.79
CA THR A 121 -1.29 12.31 7.67
C THR A 121 -2.70 12.86 7.86
N GLY A 122 -3.48 12.30 8.79
CA GLY A 122 -4.88 12.69 9.05
C GLY A 122 -5.88 12.15 8.01
N GLY A 123 -5.44 11.33 7.07
CA GLY A 123 -6.27 10.68 6.07
C GLY A 123 -6.89 11.62 5.02
N ALA A 124 -7.70 11.05 4.13
CA ALA A 124 -8.27 11.78 2.98
C ALA A 124 -9.20 12.93 3.39
N MET A 125 -9.90 12.82 4.51
CA MET A 125 -10.79 13.89 4.99
C MET A 125 -10.02 15.15 5.35
N HIS A 126 -8.85 15.02 6.00
CA HIS A 126 -7.98 16.14 6.34
C HIS A 126 -7.56 16.94 5.10
N TYR A 127 -7.11 16.23 4.06
CA TYR A 127 -6.69 16.86 2.80
C TYR A 127 -7.88 17.50 2.05
N ALA A 128 -9.04 16.85 2.09
CA ALA A 128 -10.24 17.39 1.48
C ALA A 128 -10.71 18.69 2.14
N GLU A 129 -10.68 18.76 3.46
CA GLU A 129 -11.01 19.99 4.20
C GLU A 129 -10.01 21.11 3.92
N ARG A 130 -8.72 20.77 3.88
CA ARG A 130 -7.68 21.74 3.55
C ARG A 130 -7.88 22.32 2.15
N VAL A 131 -8.15 21.47 1.12
CA VAL A 131 -8.39 21.94 -0.24
C VAL A 131 -9.66 22.79 -0.32
N LYS A 132 -10.74 22.43 0.33
CA LYS A 132 -11.97 23.23 0.36
C LYS A 132 -11.75 24.64 0.91
N ASN A 133 -10.86 24.77 1.90
CA ASN A 133 -10.56 26.05 2.54
C ASN A 133 -9.59 26.91 1.72
N GLU A 134 -8.53 26.30 1.18
CA GLU A 134 -7.44 26.99 0.48
C GLU A 134 -7.72 27.19 -1.01
N TYR A 135 -8.52 26.29 -1.61
CA TYR A 135 -8.77 26.23 -3.06
C TYR A 135 -10.26 25.98 -3.36
N PRO A 136 -11.16 26.94 -3.03
CA PRO A 136 -12.62 26.75 -3.08
C PRO A 136 -13.19 26.56 -4.50
N GLN A 137 -12.38 26.77 -5.53
CA GLN A 137 -12.77 26.52 -6.93
C GLN A 137 -12.91 25.04 -7.27
N TYR A 138 -12.35 24.10 -6.46
CA TYR A 138 -12.42 22.68 -6.74
C TYR A 138 -13.62 22.01 -6.08
N ASP A 139 -14.36 21.19 -6.84
CA ASP A 139 -15.40 20.30 -6.29
C ASP A 139 -14.73 19.03 -5.72
N VAL A 140 -14.48 19.04 -4.40
CA VAL A 140 -13.75 17.98 -3.71
C VAL A 140 -14.69 16.85 -3.28
N ARG A 141 -14.32 15.63 -3.60
CA ARG A 141 -15.00 14.38 -3.21
C ARG A 141 -14.05 13.48 -2.44
N VAL A 142 -14.58 12.75 -1.47
CA VAL A 142 -13.81 11.77 -0.68
C VAL A 142 -14.48 10.41 -0.77
N THR A 143 -13.67 9.40 -0.99
CA THR A 143 -14.08 7.99 -0.91
C THR A 143 -13.10 7.25 0.00
N ILE A 144 -13.62 6.58 1.02
CA ILE A 144 -12.82 5.74 1.93
C ILE A 144 -13.13 4.29 1.60
N LEU A 145 -12.16 3.56 1.05
CA LEU A 145 -12.38 2.16 0.64
C LEU A 145 -12.46 1.22 1.85
N GLY A 146 -11.69 1.49 2.90
CA GLY A 146 -11.74 0.74 4.15
C GLY A 146 -11.62 -0.77 3.96
N HIS A 147 -12.43 -1.53 4.70
CA HIS A 147 -12.36 -2.99 4.75
C HIS A 147 -12.71 -3.74 3.46
N LEU A 148 -13.24 -3.07 2.42
CA LEU A 148 -13.42 -3.70 1.10
C LEU A 148 -12.09 -4.27 0.56
N GLN A 149 -10.97 -3.64 0.89
CA GLN A 149 -9.62 -4.05 0.48
C GLN A 149 -9.15 -5.35 1.13
N ARG A 150 -9.78 -5.79 2.22
CA ARG A 150 -9.48 -7.05 2.92
C ARG A 150 -10.29 -8.23 2.39
N GLY A 151 -11.26 -7.98 1.54
CA GLY A 151 -12.16 -8.98 0.98
C GLY A 151 -11.82 -9.33 -0.46
N GLY A 152 -12.68 -10.13 -1.04
CA GLY A 152 -12.61 -10.53 -2.44
C GLY A 152 -11.92 -11.88 -2.69
N SER A 153 -11.88 -12.25 -3.95
CA SER A 153 -11.27 -13.50 -4.41
C SER A 153 -9.77 -13.28 -4.60
N PRO A 154 -8.88 -14.08 -3.98
CA PRO A 154 -7.44 -13.92 -4.19
C PRO A 154 -7.05 -14.00 -5.66
N THR A 155 -6.16 -13.12 -6.08
CA THR A 155 -5.58 -13.14 -7.42
C THR A 155 -4.76 -14.41 -7.67
N ALA A 156 -4.48 -14.70 -8.93
CA ALA A 156 -3.57 -15.82 -9.28
C ALA A 156 -2.18 -15.63 -8.65
N HIS A 157 -1.69 -14.38 -8.59
CA HIS A 157 -0.41 -14.04 -7.95
C HIS A 157 -0.40 -14.44 -6.47
N ASP A 158 -1.38 -13.99 -5.69
CA ASP A 158 -1.47 -14.30 -4.26
C ASP A 158 -1.62 -15.80 -3.99
N ARG A 159 -2.37 -16.52 -4.85
CA ARG A 159 -2.53 -17.99 -4.71
C ARG A 159 -1.22 -18.73 -4.96
N ILE A 160 -0.45 -18.34 -5.98
CA ILE A 160 0.86 -18.93 -6.30
C ILE A 160 1.85 -18.59 -5.17
N LEU A 161 1.90 -17.33 -4.75
CA LEU A 161 2.76 -16.89 -3.66
C LEU A 161 2.49 -17.69 -2.37
N ALA A 162 1.22 -17.78 -1.95
CA ALA A 162 0.83 -18.54 -0.77
C ALA A 162 1.22 -20.02 -0.86
N SER A 163 1.08 -20.63 -2.04
CA SER A 163 1.47 -22.03 -2.28
C SER A 163 2.99 -22.22 -2.18
N ARG A 164 3.78 -21.32 -2.80
CA ARG A 164 5.25 -21.34 -2.72
C ARG A 164 5.75 -21.18 -1.29
N LEU A 165 5.25 -20.18 -0.58
CA LEU A 165 5.63 -19.93 0.82
C LEU A 165 5.19 -21.05 1.75
N GLY A 166 4.01 -21.63 1.51
CA GLY A 166 3.53 -22.79 2.27
C GLY A 166 4.39 -24.04 2.08
N ALA A 167 4.81 -24.35 0.85
CA ALA A 167 5.74 -25.44 0.57
C ALA A 167 7.10 -25.19 1.24
N ALA A 168 7.67 -24.01 1.06
CA ALA A 168 8.93 -23.63 1.70
C ALA A 168 8.88 -23.65 3.25
N ALA A 169 7.71 -23.42 3.85
CA ALA A 169 7.54 -23.55 5.29
C ALA A 169 7.71 -25.00 5.76
N ILE A 170 7.25 -25.97 4.97
CA ILE A 170 7.47 -27.41 5.29
C ILE A 170 8.95 -27.77 5.13
N ASP A 171 9.59 -27.31 4.05
CA ASP A 171 11.03 -27.53 3.84
C ASP A 171 11.84 -26.93 5.01
N ALA A 172 11.52 -25.72 5.45
CA ALA A 172 12.14 -25.07 6.60
C ALA A 172 12.00 -25.90 7.90
N ILE A 173 10.84 -26.50 8.15
CA ILE A 173 10.63 -27.39 9.30
C ILE A 173 11.51 -28.63 9.19
N MET A 174 11.59 -29.22 7.99
CA MET A 174 12.42 -30.41 7.74
C MET A 174 13.92 -30.12 7.88
N GLU A 175 14.34 -28.89 7.62
CA GLU A 175 15.71 -28.39 7.81
C GLU A 175 15.99 -27.89 9.23
N ASP A 176 15.08 -28.12 10.18
CA ASP A 176 15.16 -27.64 11.58
C ASP A 176 15.33 -26.12 11.72
N GLN A 177 14.79 -25.35 10.74
CA GLN A 177 14.72 -23.90 10.85
C GLN A 177 13.73 -23.51 11.96
N ARG A 178 14.05 -22.47 12.72
CA ARG A 178 13.23 -22.04 13.86
C ARG A 178 13.12 -20.52 13.91
N ASN A 179 11.93 -20.04 14.26
CA ASN A 179 11.65 -18.63 14.52
C ASN A 179 12.03 -17.72 13.36
N VAL A 180 11.69 -18.17 12.13
CA VAL A 180 11.90 -17.45 10.89
C VAL A 180 10.59 -17.19 10.17
N MET A 181 10.53 -16.08 9.47
CA MET A 181 9.53 -15.79 8.44
C MET A 181 10.06 -16.28 7.09
N ILE A 182 9.23 -17.01 6.36
CA ILE A 182 9.52 -17.32 4.95
C ILE A 182 9.16 -16.11 4.12
N GLY A 183 10.13 -15.51 3.49
CA GLY A 183 9.94 -14.38 2.57
C GLY A 183 10.27 -14.75 1.13
N ILE A 184 10.09 -13.81 0.24
CA ILE A 184 10.53 -13.89 -1.16
C ILE A 184 11.28 -12.60 -1.52
N GLU A 185 12.52 -12.72 -1.97
CA GLU A 185 13.35 -11.61 -2.46
C GLU A 185 13.93 -11.98 -3.82
N HIS A 186 13.73 -11.11 -4.82
CA HIS A 186 14.17 -11.35 -6.19
C HIS A 186 13.71 -12.71 -6.78
N ASP A 187 12.46 -13.08 -6.46
CA ASP A 187 11.83 -14.36 -6.81
C ASP A 187 12.42 -15.61 -6.12
N GLU A 188 13.35 -15.45 -5.20
CA GLU A 188 13.97 -16.52 -4.41
C GLU A 188 13.36 -16.58 -3.00
N ILE A 189 13.22 -17.81 -2.46
CA ILE A 189 12.78 -18.02 -1.09
C ILE A 189 13.90 -17.65 -0.12
N VAL A 190 13.58 -16.85 0.89
CA VAL A 190 14.50 -16.43 1.95
C VAL A 190 13.94 -16.72 3.33
N TYR A 191 14.84 -17.05 4.28
CA TYR A 191 14.50 -17.28 5.68
C TYR A 191 14.92 -16.05 6.51
N VAL A 192 13.95 -15.32 7.01
CA VAL A 192 14.18 -14.06 7.75
C VAL A 192 13.89 -14.27 9.23
N PRO A 193 14.90 -14.17 10.13
CA PRO A 193 14.66 -14.26 11.56
C PRO A 193 13.57 -13.28 12.02
N PHE A 194 12.63 -13.70 12.87
CA PHE A 194 11.56 -12.84 13.38
C PHE A 194 12.11 -11.54 13.98
N SER A 195 13.23 -11.61 14.69
CA SER A 195 13.90 -10.43 15.26
C SER A 195 14.32 -9.39 14.23
N LYS A 196 14.54 -9.79 12.96
CA LYS A 196 14.84 -8.85 11.84
C LYS A 196 13.56 -8.39 11.17
N ALA A 197 12.64 -9.32 10.90
CA ALA A 197 11.36 -9.00 10.23
C ALA A 197 10.50 -8.00 11.03
N ILE A 198 10.61 -8.01 12.38
CA ILE A 198 9.81 -7.15 13.27
C ILE A 198 10.50 -5.82 13.58
N LYS A 199 11.83 -5.78 13.62
CA LYS A 199 12.60 -4.59 14.05
C LYS A 199 12.96 -3.64 12.93
N ASN A 200 12.94 -4.10 11.70
CA ASN A 200 13.31 -3.28 10.56
C ASN A 200 12.07 -2.88 9.77
N ASP A 201 12.06 -1.65 9.31
CA ASP A 201 11.04 -1.15 8.41
C ASP A 201 11.41 -1.51 6.97
N LYS A 202 10.41 -1.84 6.16
CA LYS A 202 10.56 -2.02 4.73
C LYS A 202 10.48 -0.65 4.04
N PRO A 203 11.57 -0.18 3.39
CA PRO A 203 11.55 1.14 2.77
C PRO A 203 10.70 1.16 1.49
N VAL A 204 9.98 2.25 1.29
CA VAL A 204 9.33 2.54 0.00
C VAL A 204 10.42 2.91 -1.02
N LYS A 205 10.34 2.33 -2.22
CA LYS A 205 11.31 2.58 -3.30
C LYS A 205 11.10 3.98 -3.88
N ARG A 206 12.11 4.84 -3.81
CA ARG A 206 12.06 6.22 -4.33
C ARG A 206 11.91 6.29 -5.86
N ASP A 207 12.37 5.30 -6.59
CA ASP A 207 12.18 5.19 -8.03
C ASP A 207 10.70 5.11 -8.43
N LEU A 208 9.87 4.40 -7.65
CA LEU A 208 8.42 4.36 -7.88
C LEU A 208 7.76 5.73 -7.69
N VAL A 209 8.24 6.54 -6.75
CA VAL A 209 7.76 7.92 -6.59
C VAL A 209 8.09 8.76 -7.83
N ASN A 210 9.29 8.57 -8.40
CA ASN A 210 9.66 9.25 -9.63
C ASN A 210 8.80 8.80 -10.81
N VAL A 211 8.52 7.50 -10.94
CA VAL A 211 7.59 6.96 -11.95
C VAL A 211 6.21 7.62 -11.82
N LEU A 212 5.65 7.72 -10.60
CA LEU A 212 4.38 8.39 -10.39
C LEU A 212 4.42 9.85 -10.84
N LYS A 213 5.49 10.59 -10.50
CA LYS A 213 5.67 11.99 -10.94
C LYS A 213 5.75 12.10 -12.46
N GLU A 214 6.45 11.22 -13.14
CA GLU A 214 6.54 11.19 -14.60
C GLU A 214 5.19 10.89 -15.27
N LEU A 215 4.40 9.97 -14.70
CA LEU A 215 3.07 9.64 -15.21
C LEU A 215 2.04 10.75 -14.96
N SER A 216 2.28 11.60 -13.99
CA SER A 216 1.39 12.71 -13.61
C SER A 216 1.57 13.96 -14.47
N ILE A 217 2.52 13.98 -15.41
CA ILE A 217 2.85 15.14 -16.29
C ILE A 217 1.87 15.31 -17.47
#